data_347d33dd39c9fd7cc4cb602a6946b36e
#
_entry.id   347d33dd39c9fd7cc4cb602a6946b36e
#
_cell.length_a   1.000
_cell.length_b   1.000
_cell.length_c   1.000
_cell.angle_alpha   90.00
_cell.angle_beta   90.00
_cell.angle_gamma   90.00
#
_symmetry.space_group_name_H-M   'P 1'
#
loop_
_entity.id
_entity.type
_entity.pdbx_description
1 polymer ?
#
loop_
_entity_poly.entity_id
_entity_poly.type
_entity_poly.pdbx_seq_one_letter_code
_entity_poly.pdbx_strand_id
1 'polypeptide(L)'
;VISRPEQDNAMKLCQAFVHQIISNLHPNLLLIGTPGTGKTHLSASVIRNILHHSRRCARYTTSADIAQRMMDTWTDISRSENEVINHFSSFDLLVIDEYGLHDRHEERLEMVHKILYSRYDSMKSTLLISNFTLQNMQQDLGVRLWSRLHENTLIVVPCYWDDHRITG
;
A
#
# COMPACT_ATOMS: atom_id res chain seq x y z
N VAL A 1 16.76 22.48 3.01
CA VAL A 1 15.87 21.92 1.95
C VAL A 1 14.59 22.75 1.97
N ILE A 2 14.33 23.50 0.89
CA ILE A 2 13.06 24.21 0.74
C ILE A 2 12.02 23.15 0.42
N SER A 3 11.13 22.83 1.39
CA SER A 3 10.04 21.92 1.14
C SER A 3 9.01 22.61 0.23
N ARG A 4 8.49 21.86 -0.73
CA ARG A 4 7.43 22.37 -1.60
C ARG A 4 6.08 22.17 -0.92
N PRO A 5 5.10 23.05 -1.16
CA PRO A 5 3.76 22.90 -0.55
C PRO A 5 3.12 21.51 -0.76
N GLU A 6 3.35 20.89 -1.92
CA GLU A 6 2.85 19.54 -2.21
C GLU A 6 3.51 18.47 -1.33
N GLN A 7 4.82 18.61 -1.08
CA GLN A 7 5.54 17.69 -0.20
C GLN A 7 5.07 17.84 1.25
N ASP A 8 4.87 19.06 1.70
CA ASP A 8 4.33 19.34 3.04
C ASP A 8 2.93 18.75 3.21
N ASN A 9 2.09 18.88 2.21
CA ASN A 9 0.76 18.28 2.20
C ASN A 9 0.83 16.76 2.27
N ALA A 10 1.69 16.14 1.48
CA ALA A 10 1.90 14.69 1.49
C ALA A 10 2.35 14.21 2.87
N MET A 11 3.29 14.92 3.51
CA MET A 11 3.74 14.60 4.86
C MET A 11 2.61 14.72 5.89
N LYS A 12 1.79 15.77 5.81
CA LYS A 12 0.65 15.96 6.72
C LYS A 12 -0.38 14.86 6.58
N LEU A 13 -0.68 14.44 5.35
CA LEU A 13 -1.63 13.35 5.10
C LEU A 13 -1.08 12.01 5.62
N CYS A 14 0.21 11.74 5.46
CA CYS A 14 0.85 10.56 6.03
C CYS A 14 0.82 10.58 7.57
N GLN A 15 1.05 11.74 8.18
CA GLN A 15 0.96 11.90 9.63
C GLN A 15 -0.47 11.66 10.14
N ALA A 16 -1.48 12.17 9.43
CA ALA A 16 -2.88 11.92 9.75
C ALA A 16 -3.22 10.43 9.69
N PHE A 17 -2.70 9.73 8.68
CA PHE A 17 -2.86 8.28 8.53
C PHE A 17 -2.27 7.53 9.73
N VAL A 18 -1.04 7.83 10.11
CA VAL A 18 -0.39 7.25 11.29
C VAL A 18 -1.20 7.51 12.56
N HIS A 19 -1.66 8.74 12.74
CA HIS A 19 -2.44 9.12 13.92
C HIS A 19 -3.74 8.31 14.00
N GLN A 20 -4.44 8.13 12.90
CA GLN A 20 -5.66 7.34 12.87
C GLN A 20 -5.40 5.87 13.23
N ILE A 21 -4.33 5.25 12.72
CA ILE A 21 -3.96 3.87 13.07
C ILE A 21 -3.68 3.75 14.57
N ILE A 22 -2.91 4.67 15.13
CA ILE A 22 -2.57 4.69 16.56
C ILE A 22 -3.82 4.87 17.41
N SER A 23 -4.83 5.57 16.89
CA SER A 23 -6.13 5.78 17.54
C SER A 23 -7.13 4.63 17.34
N ASN A 24 -6.67 3.46 16.90
CA ASN A 24 -7.48 2.25 16.65
C ASN A 24 -8.50 2.37 15.51
N LEU A 25 -8.26 3.28 14.57
CA LEU A 25 -8.97 3.31 13.30
C LEU A 25 -8.24 2.45 12.28
N HIS A 26 -8.91 2.13 11.18
CA HIS A 26 -8.37 1.26 10.13
C HIS A 26 -8.39 1.95 8.76
N PRO A 27 -7.73 3.11 8.62
CA PRO A 27 -7.71 3.82 7.35
C PRO A 27 -6.86 3.09 6.31
N ASN A 28 -7.11 3.40 5.05
CA ASN A 28 -6.25 3.00 3.94
C ASN A 28 -5.63 4.26 3.32
N LEU A 29 -4.49 4.10 2.66
CA LEU A 29 -3.78 5.22 2.03
C LEU A 29 -3.26 4.82 0.66
N LEU A 30 -3.41 5.72 -0.32
CA LEU A 30 -2.80 5.62 -1.64
C LEU A 30 -1.73 6.70 -1.79
N LEU A 31 -0.48 6.28 -2.02
CA LEU A 31 0.59 7.15 -2.51
C LEU A 31 0.67 6.97 -4.03
N ILE A 32 0.24 7.97 -4.77
CA ILE A 32 0.24 7.92 -6.23
C ILE A 32 1.05 9.10 -6.80
N GLY A 33 1.60 8.91 -7.98
CA GLY A 33 2.33 9.97 -8.65
C GLY A 33 3.49 9.46 -9.48
N THR A 34 4.23 10.41 -10.05
CA THR A 34 5.37 10.13 -10.93
C THR A 34 6.51 9.42 -10.20
N PRO A 35 7.34 8.63 -10.92
CA PRO A 35 8.52 8.00 -10.32
C PRO A 35 9.49 9.03 -9.71
N GLY A 36 10.24 8.61 -8.68
CA GLY A 36 11.30 9.45 -8.08
C GLY A 36 10.84 10.57 -7.18
N THR A 37 9.57 10.62 -6.81
CA THR A 37 9.02 11.64 -5.91
C THR A 37 9.19 11.30 -4.43
N GLY A 38 9.75 10.13 -4.10
CA GLY A 38 10.00 9.72 -2.71
C GLY A 38 8.84 8.99 -2.05
N LYS A 39 7.90 8.42 -2.82
CA LYS A 39 6.76 7.66 -2.29
C LYS A 39 7.19 6.51 -1.38
N THR A 40 8.16 5.71 -1.83
CA THR A 40 8.72 4.61 -1.04
C THR A 40 9.34 5.12 0.26
N HIS A 41 10.03 6.24 0.20
CA HIS A 41 10.66 6.87 1.36
C HIS A 41 9.61 7.37 2.38
N LEU A 42 8.53 7.98 1.90
CA LEU A 42 7.39 8.36 2.74
C LEU A 42 6.77 7.15 3.45
N SER A 43 6.62 6.05 2.74
CA SER A 43 6.07 4.82 3.33
C SER A 43 6.99 4.25 4.42
N ALA A 44 8.30 4.31 4.23
CA ALA A 44 9.27 3.89 5.25
C ALA A 44 9.15 4.76 6.52
N SER A 45 8.92 6.05 6.35
CA SER A 45 8.67 6.96 7.48
C SER A 45 7.37 6.60 8.21
N VAL A 46 6.31 6.27 7.48
CA VAL A 46 5.04 5.80 8.06
C VAL A 46 5.26 4.54 8.90
N ILE A 47 5.92 3.53 8.36
CA ILE A 47 6.24 2.29 9.07
C ILE A 47 7.04 2.60 10.36
N ARG A 48 8.07 3.40 10.26
CA ARG A 48 8.92 3.78 11.40
C ARG A 48 8.09 4.43 12.51
N ASN A 49 7.20 5.35 12.17
CA ASN A 49 6.34 6.02 13.13
C ASN A 49 5.37 5.03 13.81
N ILE A 50 4.76 4.13 13.05
CA ILE A 50 3.87 3.10 13.61
C ILE A 50 4.62 2.21 14.60
N LEU A 51 5.80 1.71 14.22
CA LEU A 51 6.60 0.83 15.07
C LEU A 51 7.15 1.55 16.33
N HIS A 52 7.48 2.83 16.19
CA HIS A 52 8.08 3.60 17.29
C HIS A 52 7.05 4.09 18.31
N HIS A 53 5.85 4.44 17.86
CA HIS A 53 4.81 5.04 18.70
C HIS A 53 3.67 4.09 19.08
N SER A 54 3.77 2.82 18.72
CA SER A 54 2.73 1.83 19.04
C SER A 54 3.32 0.42 19.14
N ARG A 55 2.51 -0.51 19.62
CA ARG A 55 2.86 -1.95 19.66
C ARG A 55 2.36 -2.71 18.43
N ARG A 56 1.97 -1.99 17.40
CA ARG A 56 1.45 -2.59 16.17
C ARG A 56 2.59 -3.09 15.29
N CYS A 57 2.27 -4.09 14.47
CA CYS A 57 3.21 -4.62 13.49
C CYS A 57 2.93 -4.03 12.11
N ALA A 58 3.99 -3.69 11.40
CA ALA A 58 3.94 -3.15 10.05
C ALA A 58 4.95 -3.87 9.17
N ARG A 59 4.62 -4.03 7.89
CA ARG A 59 5.46 -4.71 6.92
C ARG A 59 5.45 -3.98 5.58
N TYR A 60 6.60 -3.94 4.93
CA TYR A 60 6.77 -3.49 3.56
C TYR A 60 6.90 -4.71 2.64
N THR A 61 6.20 -4.67 1.52
CA THR A 61 6.32 -5.67 0.45
C THR A 61 6.06 -5.00 -0.90
N THR A 62 6.21 -5.75 -1.98
CA THR A 62 5.83 -5.31 -3.32
C THR A 62 4.72 -6.19 -3.87
N SER A 63 3.96 -5.68 -4.84
CA SER A 63 2.93 -6.50 -5.49
C SER A 63 3.54 -7.71 -6.19
N ALA A 64 4.73 -7.56 -6.78
CA ALA A 64 5.46 -8.68 -7.39
C ALA A 64 5.84 -9.76 -6.37
N ASP A 65 6.28 -9.39 -5.15
CA ASP A 65 6.62 -10.35 -4.10
C ASP A 65 5.39 -11.12 -3.62
N ILE A 66 4.27 -10.44 -3.44
CA ILE A 66 2.99 -11.09 -3.10
C ILE A 66 2.62 -12.12 -4.17
N ALA A 67 2.59 -11.70 -5.43
CA ALA A 67 2.23 -12.58 -6.54
C ALA A 67 3.17 -13.80 -6.63
N GLN A 68 4.47 -13.59 -6.46
CA GLN A 68 5.44 -14.67 -6.50
C GLN A 68 5.22 -15.68 -5.37
N ARG A 69 4.99 -15.22 -4.15
CA ARG A 69 4.73 -16.11 -3.01
C ARG A 69 3.44 -16.90 -3.17
N MET A 70 2.41 -16.28 -3.75
CA MET A 70 1.16 -16.98 -4.06
C MET A 70 1.36 -18.05 -5.13
N MET A 71 2.08 -17.74 -6.21
CA MET A 71 2.38 -18.70 -7.28
C MET A 71 3.27 -19.85 -6.81
N ASP A 72 4.18 -19.61 -5.88
CA ASP A 72 5.03 -20.64 -5.31
C ASP A 72 4.23 -21.75 -4.61
N THR A 73 3.04 -21.43 -4.11
CA THR A 73 2.16 -22.44 -3.49
C THR A 73 1.59 -23.45 -4.48
N TRP A 74 1.56 -23.11 -5.76
CA TRP A 74 0.99 -23.99 -6.80
C TRP A 74 1.89 -25.19 -7.12
N THR A 75 3.19 -25.09 -6.84
CA THR A 75 4.19 -26.11 -7.10
C THR A 75 4.67 -26.82 -5.84
N ASP A 76 4.33 -26.34 -4.67
CA ASP A 76 4.75 -26.90 -3.39
C ASP A 76 3.53 -27.36 -2.58
N ILE A 77 3.35 -28.67 -2.46
CA ILE A 77 2.22 -29.31 -1.76
C ILE A 77 2.21 -28.94 -0.26
N SER A 78 3.37 -28.60 0.31
CA SER A 78 3.49 -28.23 1.73
C SER A 78 2.98 -26.82 2.05
N ARG A 79 2.70 -26.00 1.03
CA ARG A 79 2.28 -24.61 1.18
C ARG A 79 0.91 -24.38 0.55
N SER A 80 0.11 -23.51 1.13
CA SER A 80 -1.20 -23.13 0.62
C SER A 80 -1.29 -21.63 0.38
N GLU A 81 -2.15 -21.22 -0.55
CA GLU A 81 -2.48 -19.81 -0.75
C GLU A 81 -2.99 -19.17 0.54
N ASN A 82 -3.79 -19.90 1.32
CA ASN A 82 -4.34 -19.39 2.58
C ASN A 82 -3.26 -19.04 3.60
N GLU A 83 -2.16 -19.79 3.66
CA GLU A 83 -1.02 -19.44 4.52
C GLU A 83 -0.40 -18.11 4.12
N VAL A 84 -0.23 -17.88 2.82
CA VAL A 84 0.29 -16.60 2.30
C VAL A 84 -0.67 -15.45 2.59
N ILE A 85 -1.97 -15.67 2.34
CA ILE A 85 -3.02 -14.67 2.63
C ILE A 85 -3.03 -14.33 4.13
N ASN A 86 -3.00 -15.34 4.99
CA ASN A 86 -2.98 -15.14 6.45
C ASN A 86 -1.72 -14.41 6.90
N HIS A 87 -0.57 -14.73 6.32
CA HIS A 87 0.69 -14.03 6.62
C HIS A 87 0.57 -12.53 6.33
N PHE A 88 0.17 -12.15 5.11
CA PHE A 88 0.03 -10.75 4.73
C PHE A 88 -1.15 -10.05 5.41
N SER A 89 -2.13 -10.78 5.90
CA SER A 89 -3.28 -10.23 6.64
C SER A 89 -3.03 -10.10 8.14
N SER A 90 -1.92 -10.63 8.66
CA SER A 90 -1.58 -10.55 10.08
C SER A 90 -1.03 -9.19 10.51
N PHE A 91 -0.45 -8.41 9.60
CA PHE A 91 0.15 -7.12 9.91
C PHE A 91 -0.93 -6.04 10.08
N ASP A 92 -0.80 -5.22 11.11
CA ASP A 92 -1.72 -4.09 11.34
C ASP A 92 -1.63 -3.07 10.20
N LEU A 93 -0.43 -2.85 9.66
CA LEU A 93 -0.19 -2.07 8.46
C LEU A 93 0.63 -2.89 7.46
N LEU A 94 0.13 -3.01 6.25
CA LEU A 94 0.88 -3.56 5.11
C LEU A 94 1.09 -2.47 4.07
N VAL A 95 2.35 -2.23 3.73
CA VAL A 95 2.72 -1.37 2.60
C VAL A 95 2.97 -2.26 1.39
N ILE A 96 2.21 -2.04 0.33
CA ILE A 96 2.36 -2.74 -0.95
C ILE A 96 2.86 -1.72 -1.98
N ASP A 97 4.14 -1.80 -2.29
CA ASP A 97 4.82 -0.92 -3.26
C ASP A 97 4.79 -1.50 -4.67
N GLU A 98 5.07 -0.65 -5.63
CA GLU A 98 5.16 -0.98 -7.05
C GLU A 98 3.87 -1.62 -7.61
N TYR A 99 2.72 -1.20 -7.07
CA TYR A 99 1.43 -1.69 -7.53
C TYR A 99 1.21 -1.31 -9.00
N GLY A 100 0.91 -2.32 -9.83
CA GLY A 100 0.66 -2.17 -11.26
C GLY A 100 1.92 -2.15 -12.14
N LEU A 101 3.13 -2.12 -11.58
CA LEU A 101 4.36 -2.04 -12.37
C LEU A 101 4.63 -3.31 -13.19
N HIS A 102 4.34 -4.48 -12.62
CA HIS A 102 4.59 -5.79 -13.23
C HIS A 102 3.33 -6.66 -13.32
N ASP A 103 2.17 -6.12 -12.98
CA ASP A 103 0.92 -6.86 -12.84
C ASP A 103 0.11 -6.86 -14.16
N ARG A 104 0.80 -6.98 -15.29
CA ARG A 104 0.15 -7.01 -16.62
C ARG A 104 -0.61 -8.30 -16.89
N HIS A 105 -0.41 -9.32 -16.07
CA HIS A 105 -1.14 -10.58 -16.16
C HIS A 105 -2.28 -10.56 -15.13
N GLU A 106 -3.50 -10.84 -15.57
CA GLU A 106 -4.69 -10.88 -14.71
C GLU A 106 -4.50 -11.74 -13.48
N GLU A 107 -3.81 -12.88 -13.62
CA GLU A 107 -3.55 -13.78 -12.51
C GLU A 107 -2.75 -13.13 -11.37
N ARG A 108 -1.73 -12.32 -11.69
CA ARG A 108 -0.92 -11.61 -10.68
C ARG A 108 -1.73 -10.57 -9.96
N LEU A 109 -2.56 -9.84 -10.70
CA LEU A 109 -3.45 -8.84 -10.14
C LEU A 109 -4.46 -9.47 -9.18
N GLU A 110 -5.05 -10.60 -9.56
CA GLU A 110 -5.96 -11.35 -8.70
C GLU A 110 -5.31 -11.79 -7.38
N MET A 111 -4.03 -12.19 -7.40
CA MET A 111 -3.30 -12.56 -6.20
C MET A 111 -3.18 -11.40 -5.21
N VAL A 112 -2.83 -10.22 -5.71
CA VAL A 112 -2.76 -9.02 -4.89
C VAL A 112 -4.15 -8.63 -4.36
N HIS A 113 -5.17 -8.71 -5.19
CA HIS A 113 -6.55 -8.40 -4.79
C HIS A 113 -7.08 -9.35 -3.70
N LYS A 114 -6.73 -10.63 -3.73
CA LYS A 114 -7.05 -11.57 -2.65
C LYS A 114 -6.52 -11.09 -1.30
N ILE A 115 -5.29 -10.58 -1.27
CA ILE A 115 -4.71 -10.00 -0.05
C ILE A 115 -5.48 -8.76 0.39
N LEU A 116 -5.81 -7.86 -0.53
CA LEU A 116 -6.55 -6.65 -0.22
C LEU A 116 -7.94 -6.95 0.37
N TYR A 117 -8.66 -7.91 -0.22
CA TYR A 117 -9.96 -8.35 0.32
C TYR A 117 -9.83 -8.95 1.72
N SER A 118 -8.86 -9.82 1.93
CA SER A 118 -8.62 -10.45 3.23
C SER A 118 -8.28 -9.42 4.30
N ARG A 119 -7.45 -8.44 3.96
CA ARG A 119 -7.09 -7.36 4.88
C ARG A 119 -8.28 -6.48 5.23
N TYR A 120 -9.13 -6.18 4.25
CA TYR A 120 -10.38 -5.48 4.49
C TYR A 120 -11.27 -6.25 5.47
N ASP A 121 -11.49 -7.53 5.21
CA ASP A 121 -12.31 -8.38 6.08
C ASP A 121 -11.75 -8.50 7.50
N SER A 122 -10.43 -8.42 7.65
CA SER A 122 -9.73 -8.47 8.93
C SER A 122 -9.57 -7.10 9.60
N MET A 123 -10.12 -6.05 9.02
CA MET A 123 -10.03 -4.66 9.51
C MET A 123 -8.58 -4.19 9.69
N LYS A 124 -7.74 -4.45 8.70
CA LYS A 124 -6.33 -4.06 8.67
C LYS A 124 -6.11 -2.90 7.70
N SER A 125 -5.22 -1.97 8.07
CA SER A 125 -4.86 -0.82 7.23
C SER A 125 -3.87 -1.21 6.15
N THR A 126 -4.10 -0.73 4.92
CA THR A 126 -3.21 -0.97 3.78
C THR A 126 -2.78 0.35 3.16
N LEU A 127 -1.49 0.44 2.84
CA LEU A 127 -0.90 1.55 2.11
C LEU A 127 -0.43 1.04 0.75
N LEU A 128 -1.04 1.53 -0.33
CA LEU A 128 -0.66 1.20 -1.70
C LEU A 128 0.20 2.31 -2.30
N ILE A 129 1.28 1.92 -2.96
CA ILE A 129 2.16 2.84 -3.69
C ILE A 129 2.12 2.47 -5.18
N SER A 130 1.82 3.45 -6.03
CA SER A 130 1.73 3.24 -7.46
C SER A 130 2.13 4.47 -8.26
N ASN A 131 2.62 4.24 -9.48
CA ASN A 131 2.82 5.30 -10.47
C ASN A 131 1.56 5.55 -11.33
N PHE A 132 0.48 4.82 -11.06
CA PHE A 132 -0.80 5.05 -11.74
C PHE A 132 -1.39 6.40 -11.36
N THR A 133 -2.20 6.95 -12.27
CA THR A 133 -3.10 8.05 -11.92
C THR A 133 -4.22 7.54 -11.01
N LEU A 134 -4.90 8.45 -10.33
CA LEU A 134 -6.04 8.06 -9.49
C LEU A 134 -7.12 7.34 -10.32
N GLN A 135 -7.38 7.81 -11.52
CA GLN A 135 -8.35 7.17 -12.43
C GLN A 135 -7.93 5.75 -12.79
N ASN A 136 -6.66 5.53 -13.13
CA ASN A 136 -6.15 4.20 -13.46
C ASN A 136 -6.16 3.27 -12.24
N MET A 137 -5.85 3.77 -11.05
CA MET A 137 -5.97 3.01 -9.80
C MET A 137 -7.40 2.56 -9.55
N GLN A 138 -8.35 3.47 -9.69
CA GLN A 138 -9.76 3.18 -9.50
C GLN A 138 -10.26 2.11 -10.48
N GLN A 139 -9.85 2.23 -11.73
CA GLN A 139 -10.20 1.28 -12.79
C GLN A 139 -9.59 -0.11 -12.53
N ASP A 140 -8.32 -0.15 -12.13
CA ASP A 140 -7.58 -1.38 -11.91
C ASP A 140 -8.07 -2.15 -10.66
N LEU A 141 -8.35 -1.44 -9.57
CA LEU A 141 -8.92 -2.01 -8.36
C LEU A 141 -10.36 -2.51 -8.55
N GLY A 142 -11.09 -1.87 -9.45
CA GLY A 142 -12.49 -2.18 -9.71
C GLY A 142 -13.44 -1.59 -8.66
N VAL A 143 -14.72 -1.56 -9.01
CA VAL A 143 -15.77 -0.90 -8.22
C VAL A 143 -15.87 -1.45 -6.79
N ARG A 144 -15.80 -2.78 -6.66
CA ARG A 144 -15.96 -3.45 -5.36
C ARG A 144 -14.85 -3.10 -4.38
N LEU A 145 -13.60 -3.30 -4.81
CA LEU A 145 -12.45 -3.10 -3.96
C LEU A 145 -12.25 -1.62 -3.66
N TRP A 146 -12.47 -0.76 -4.65
CA TRP A 146 -12.45 0.69 -4.49
C TRP A 146 -13.45 1.15 -3.41
N SER A 147 -14.68 0.66 -3.47
CA SER A 147 -15.71 0.95 -2.47
C SER A 147 -15.30 0.50 -1.07
N ARG A 148 -14.77 -0.70 -0.96
CA ARG A 148 -14.32 -1.26 0.33
C ARG A 148 -13.17 -0.48 0.95
N LEU A 149 -12.22 -0.02 0.15
CA LEU A 149 -11.13 0.82 0.63
C LEU A 149 -11.62 2.14 1.21
N HIS A 150 -12.75 2.67 0.71
CA HIS A 150 -13.36 3.90 1.20
C HIS A 150 -14.19 3.74 2.47
N GLU A 151 -14.71 2.55 2.76
CA GLU A 151 -15.59 2.35 3.92
C GLU A 151 -14.95 2.75 5.24
N ASN A 152 -13.65 2.53 5.39
CA ASN A 152 -12.90 2.88 6.60
C ASN A 152 -12.06 4.17 6.47
N THR A 153 -12.30 4.95 5.46
CA THR A 153 -11.50 6.10 5.04
C THR A 153 -10.35 5.70 4.12
N LEU A 154 -10.32 6.29 2.95
CA LEU A 154 -9.19 6.23 2.03
C LEU A 154 -8.57 7.61 1.92
N ILE A 155 -7.32 7.73 2.33
CA ILE A 155 -6.52 8.94 2.17
C ILE A 155 -5.73 8.81 0.87
N VAL A 156 -5.94 9.74 -0.06
CA VAL A 156 -5.20 9.79 -1.33
C VAL A 156 -4.12 10.87 -1.22
N VAL A 157 -2.87 10.47 -1.44
CA VAL A 157 -1.71 11.37 -1.38
C VAL A 157 -1.10 11.47 -2.77
N PRO A 158 -1.38 12.55 -3.51
CA PRO A 158 -0.75 12.78 -4.81
C PRO A 158 0.69 13.26 -4.63
N CYS A 159 1.62 12.66 -5.38
CA CYS A 159 3.05 12.95 -5.36
C CYS A 159 3.52 13.25 -6.79
N TYR A 160 3.27 14.48 -7.25
CA TYR A 160 3.52 14.89 -8.64
C TYR A 160 4.59 15.99 -8.78
N TRP A 161 5.45 16.16 -7.76
CA TRP A 161 6.59 17.06 -7.84
C TRP A 161 7.76 16.43 -8.61
N ASP A 162 8.80 17.22 -8.89
CA ASP A 162 9.93 16.77 -9.69
C ASP A 162 10.72 15.63 -9.06
N ASP A 163 11.24 14.76 -9.90
CA ASP A 163 12.06 13.62 -9.50
C ASP A 163 13.38 14.10 -8.89
N HIS A 164 13.62 13.79 -7.63
CA HIS A 164 14.86 14.12 -6.92
C HIS A 164 16.10 13.41 -7.48
N ARG A 165 15.93 12.33 -8.25
CA ARG A 165 17.05 11.59 -8.86
C ARG A 165 17.63 12.30 -10.07
N ILE A 166 16.91 13.24 -10.67
CA ILE A 166 17.33 13.98 -11.87
C ILE A 166 18.03 15.30 -11.52
N THR A 167 17.81 15.81 -10.30
CA THR A 167 18.32 17.10 -9.84
C THR A 167 19.62 17.01 -9.02
N GLY A 168 20.21 15.84 -8.98
CA GLY A 168 21.49 15.59 -8.29
C GLY A 168 22.70 15.60 -9.20
#